data_ff66b036334a12c5a5f26fe47247ddba
#
_entry.id   ff66b036334a12c5a5f26fe47247ddba
#
_cell.length_a   1.000
_cell.length_b   1.000
_cell.length_c   1.000
_cell.angle_alpha   90.00
_cell.angle_beta   90.00
_cell.angle_gamma   90.00
#
_symmetry.space_group_name_H-M   'P 1'
#
loop_
_entity.id
_entity.type
_entity.pdbx_description
1 polymer ?
#
loop_
_entity_poly.entity_id
_entity_poly.type
_entity_poly.pdbx_seq_one_letter_code
_entity_poly.pdbx_strand_id
1 'polypeptide(L)'
;MEMFAHSAQFSIAPTAPALPADCHLPGHPQRPALHHHTEVARRSPATLEGRITLMHAIAHIEFNAINLALDAIWRFDAMPAAYYQDWLQVAGEEGKHFLLIRDWLLAQQHDYGDFPAHQGLWTMCEKTAHDITARMALVPRTLEARGLDVTPQIQAKLRQAGTPDAWAAVEILDVILREEVGHVAIGNHWYRFLCQRNDMDPQSHYTALALKYEAPRPRPPFNTQARQAAGFTDEELAWLEQH
;
A
#
# COMPACT_ATOMS: atom_id res chain seq x y z
N MET A 1 12.17 -11.59 12.64
CA MET A 1 11.62 -10.62 13.63
C MET A 1 12.67 -9.62 14.16
N GLU A 2 13.97 -9.91 14.11
CA GLU A 2 15.01 -9.01 14.61
C GLU A 2 15.38 -7.84 13.66
N MET A 3 15.12 -7.95 12.37
CA MET A 3 15.57 -6.96 11.37
C MET A 3 14.81 -5.63 11.43
N PHE A 4 13.55 -5.63 11.89
CA PHE A 4 12.70 -4.43 11.94
C PHE A 4 12.63 -3.76 13.33
N ALA A 5 13.13 -4.41 14.37
CA ALA A 5 13.13 -3.85 15.74
C ALA A 5 14.16 -2.73 15.97
N HIS A 6 15.02 -2.43 14.99
CA HIS A 6 16.14 -1.49 15.12
C HIS A 6 16.04 -0.24 14.24
N SER A 7 14.86 0.10 13.72
CA SER A 7 14.66 1.27 12.84
C SER A 7 15.15 2.60 13.43
N ALA A 8 15.15 2.75 14.75
CA ALA A 8 15.65 3.94 15.45
C ALA A 8 17.18 4.14 15.40
N GLN A 9 17.93 3.16 14.89
CA GLN A 9 19.42 3.20 14.85
C GLN A 9 20.00 3.43 13.46
N PHE A 10 19.18 3.55 12.41
CA PHE A 10 19.68 3.84 11.07
C PHE A 10 20.01 5.34 10.91
N SER A 11 21.26 5.66 10.55
CA SER A 11 21.60 7.00 10.12
C SER A 11 21.34 7.12 8.62
N ILE A 12 20.61 8.16 8.23
CA ILE A 12 20.37 8.46 6.82
C ILE A 12 21.66 9.05 6.25
N ALA A 13 22.27 8.36 5.28
CA ALA A 13 23.43 8.88 4.57
C ALA A 13 23.01 10.11 3.73
N PRO A 14 23.79 11.22 3.79
CA PRO A 14 23.42 12.44 3.08
C PRO A 14 23.49 12.32 1.55
N THR A 15 24.12 11.27 1.04
CA THR A 15 24.21 10.97 -0.39
C THR A 15 24.09 9.48 -0.61
N ALA A 16 23.01 9.04 -1.23
CA ALA A 16 22.92 7.67 -1.74
C ALA A 16 23.77 7.56 -3.04
N PRO A 17 24.51 6.46 -3.26
CA PRO A 17 25.12 6.20 -4.55
C PRO A 17 24.00 6.08 -5.60
N ALA A 18 24.17 6.77 -6.74
CA ALA A 18 23.25 6.58 -7.86
C ALA A 18 23.28 5.11 -8.30
N LEU A 19 22.11 4.47 -8.34
CA LEU A 19 22.01 3.13 -8.92
C LEU A 19 22.20 3.19 -10.44
N PRO A 20 22.79 2.14 -11.05
CA PRO A 20 22.86 2.04 -12.49
C PRO A 20 21.48 2.18 -13.13
N ALA A 21 21.39 2.87 -14.27
CA ALA A 21 20.13 3.13 -14.98
C ALA A 21 19.40 1.85 -15.44
N ASP A 22 20.11 0.74 -15.52
CA ASP A 22 19.63 -0.58 -15.92
C ASP A 22 19.23 -1.49 -14.74
N CYS A 23 19.26 -0.97 -13.52
CA CYS A 23 18.79 -1.72 -12.34
C CYS A 23 17.28 -1.95 -12.39
N HIS A 24 16.89 -3.21 -12.57
CA HIS A 24 15.50 -3.65 -12.35
C HIS A 24 15.23 -3.75 -10.85
N LEU A 25 14.61 -2.72 -10.30
CA LEU A 25 14.22 -2.65 -8.90
C LEU A 25 12.69 -2.61 -8.76
N PRO A 26 12.19 -3.24 -7.71
CA PRO A 26 12.85 -4.19 -6.81
C PRO A 26 13.12 -5.51 -7.51
N GLY A 27 14.09 -6.27 -7.00
CA GLY A 27 14.24 -7.66 -7.41
C GLY A 27 13.00 -8.45 -7.01
N HIS A 28 12.35 -9.09 -7.98
CA HIS A 28 11.20 -9.94 -7.69
C HIS A 28 11.65 -11.36 -7.34
N PRO A 29 11.07 -11.99 -6.31
CA PRO A 29 11.26 -13.41 -6.09
C PRO A 29 10.69 -14.21 -7.27
N GLN A 30 11.18 -15.44 -7.50
CA GLN A 30 10.66 -16.30 -8.58
C GLN A 30 9.17 -16.65 -8.41
N ARG A 31 8.64 -16.53 -7.22
CA ARG A 31 7.23 -16.71 -6.84
C ARG A 31 6.75 -15.52 -6.01
N PRO A 32 5.49 -15.11 -6.17
CA PRO A 32 4.43 -15.65 -7.04
C PRO A 32 4.68 -15.39 -8.53
N ALA A 33 4.08 -16.23 -9.40
CA ALA A 33 3.97 -15.91 -10.81
C ALA A 33 3.08 -14.68 -10.99
N LEU A 34 3.53 -13.71 -11.78
CA LEU A 34 2.83 -12.44 -11.97
C LEU A 34 2.02 -12.47 -13.27
N HIS A 35 0.74 -12.18 -13.17
CA HIS A 35 -0.21 -12.16 -14.27
C HIS A 35 -0.90 -10.81 -14.38
N HIS A 36 -1.58 -10.57 -15.49
CA HIS A 36 -2.46 -9.42 -15.60
C HIS A 36 -3.63 -9.56 -14.61
N HIS A 37 -4.10 -8.45 -14.04
CA HIS A 37 -5.12 -8.47 -12.99
C HIS A 37 -6.44 -9.15 -13.40
N THR A 38 -6.74 -9.23 -14.70
CA THR A 38 -7.92 -9.93 -15.23
C THR A 38 -7.77 -11.44 -15.29
N GLU A 39 -6.53 -11.96 -15.22
CA GLU A 39 -6.21 -13.38 -15.31
C GLU A 39 -6.12 -14.04 -13.91
N VAL A 40 -6.03 -13.24 -12.85
CA VAL A 40 -6.00 -13.76 -11.48
C VAL A 40 -7.41 -14.17 -11.06
N ALA A 41 -7.58 -15.45 -10.77
CA ALA A 41 -8.88 -16.01 -10.39
C ALA A 41 -9.38 -15.41 -9.06
N ARG A 42 -10.62 -14.93 -9.08
CA ARG A 42 -11.33 -14.50 -7.86
C ARG A 42 -12.12 -15.66 -7.31
N ARG A 43 -11.91 -15.99 -6.04
CA ARG A 43 -12.67 -17.03 -5.33
C ARG A 43 -13.47 -16.43 -4.20
N SER A 44 -14.59 -17.08 -3.86
CA SER A 44 -15.45 -16.60 -2.78
C SER A 44 -14.78 -16.81 -1.41
N PRO A 45 -14.68 -15.79 -0.54
CA PRO A 45 -14.17 -15.96 0.81
C PRO A 45 -15.07 -16.83 1.72
N ALA A 46 -16.21 -17.26 1.25
CA ALA A 46 -17.07 -18.22 1.95
C ALA A 46 -16.42 -19.62 2.07
N THR A 47 -15.53 -19.98 1.15
CA THR A 47 -14.79 -21.25 1.18
C THR A 47 -13.38 -21.04 1.74
N LEU A 48 -12.80 -22.07 2.37
CA LEU A 48 -11.42 -22.02 2.87
C LEU A 48 -10.43 -21.68 1.75
N GLU A 49 -10.53 -22.35 0.60
CA GLU A 49 -9.68 -22.09 -0.54
C GLU A 49 -9.79 -20.62 -1.05
N GLY A 50 -11.00 -20.07 -1.01
CA GLY A 50 -11.24 -18.67 -1.37
C GLY A 50 -10.60 -17.69 -0.36
N ARG A 51 -10.65 -18.01 0.92
CA ARG A 51 -9.97 -17.21 1.96
C ARG A 51 -8.45 -17.28 1.83
N ILE A 52 -7.90 -18.47 1.57
CA ILE A 52 -6.46 -18.66 1.33
C ILE A 52 -6.00 -17.82 0.13
N THR A 53 -6.73 -17.90 -0.99
CA THR A 53 -6.42 -17.11 -2.18
C THR A 53 -6.52 -15.59 -1.92
N LEU A 54 -7.52 -15.15 -1.15
CA LEU A 54 -7.70 -13.76 -0.77
C LEU A 54 -6.55 -13.25 0.12
N MET A 55 -6.21 -13.99 1.17
CA MET A 55 -5.13 -13.60 2.09
C MET A 55 -3.77 -13.63 1.38
N HIS A 56 -3.53 -14.58 0.47
CA HIS A 56 -2.34 -14.56 -0.37
C HIS A 56 -2.26 -13.30 -1.27
N ALA A 57 -3.38 -12.89 -1.86
CA ALA A 57 -3.42 -11.66 -2.66
C ALA A 57 -3.13 -10.42 -1.80
N ILE A 58 -3.62 -10.36 -0.56
CA ILE A 58 -3.31 -9.29 0.38
C ILE A 58 -1.83 -9.36 0.77
N ALA A 59 -1.27 -10.54 1.10
CA ALA A 59 0.17 -10.68 1.36
C ALA A 59 1.03 -10.14 0.21
N HIS A 60 0.59 -10.28 -1.03
CA HIS A 60 1.30 -9.71 -2.18
C HIS A 60 1.20 -8.18 -2.25
N ILE A 61 0.09 -7.60 -1.80
CA ILE A 61 -0.05 -6.14 -1.67
C ILE A 61 0.93 -5.63 -0.61
N GLU A 62 0.96 -6.22 0.58
CA GLU A 62 1.89 -5.84 1.67
C GLU A 62 3.36 -6.00 1.24
N PHE A 63 3.69 -7.09 0.53
CA PHE A 63 5.04 -7.27 -0.03
C PHE A 63 5.43 -6.13 -0.98
N ASN A 64 4.51 -5.70 -1.86
CA ASN A 64 4.76 -4.54 -2.72
C ASN A 64 4.81 -3.23 -1.92
N ALA A 65 4.04 -3.10 -0.84
CA ALA A 65 4.06 -1.94 0.04
C ALA A 65 5.40 -1.77 0.76
N ILE A 66 6.04 -2.86 1.21
CA ILE A 66 7.43 -2.83 1.69
C ILE A 66 8.35 -2.25 0.61
N ASN A 67 8.26 -2.78 -0.61
CA ASN A 67 9.12 -2.36 -1.72
C ASN A 67 8.90 -0.89 -2.10
N LEU A 68 7.65 -0.42 -2.16
CA LEU A 68 7.36 0.97 -2.51
C LEU A 68 7.82 1.97 -1.44
N ALA A 69 7.74 1.60 -0.16
CA ALA A 69 8.24 2.43 0.93
C ALA A 69 9.77 2.54 0.90
N LEU A 70 10.47 1.43 0.67
CA LEU A 70 11.92 1.43 0.50
C LEU A 70 12.36 2.15 -0.79
N ASP A 71 11.61 2.00 -1.89
CA ASP A 71 11.85 2.74 -3.14
C ASP A 71 11.66 4.24 -2.95
N ALA A 72 10.67 4.68 -2.15
CA ALA A 72 10.45 6.09 -1.84
C ALA A 72 11.65 6.69 -1.11
N ILE A 73 12.23 5.97 -0.15
CA ILE A 73 13.43 6.38 0.57
C ILE A 73 14.63 6.50 -0.36
N TRP A 74 14.82 5.49 -1.17
CA TRP A 74 16.01 5.36 -2.00
C TRP A 74 15.97 6.26 -3.24
N ARG A 75 14.82 6.41 -3.87
CA ARG A 75 14.65 7.07 -5.17
C ARG A 75 14.64 8.59 -5.08
N PHE A 76 14.07 9.13 -4.02
CA PHE A 76 13.83 10.56 -3.91
C PHE A 76 14.75 11.19 -2.88
N ASP A 77 15.76 11.90 -3.38
CA ASP A 77 16.68 12.70 -2.60
C ASP A 77 16.11 14.10 -2.26
N ALA A 78 16.88 14.90 -1.55
CA ALA A 78 16.54 16.28 -1.21
C ALA A 78 15.20 16.47 -0.45
N MET A 79 14.75 15.44 0.27
CA MET A 79 13.63 15.53 1.19
C MET A 79 14.10 15.76 2.63
N PRO A 80 13.27 16.35 3.50
CA PRO A 80 13.57 16.46 4.93
C PRO A 80 13.84 15.08 5.57
N ALA A 81 14.68 15.04 6.61
CA ALA A 81 15.00 13.79 7.31
C ALA A 81 13.76 13.03 7.80
N ALA A 82 12.70 13.75 8.21
CA ALA A 82 11.45 13.16 8.62
C ALA A 82 10.79 12.31 7.52
N TYR A 83 10.91 12.69 6.24
CA TYR A 83 10.39 11.90 5.12
C TYR A 83 10.96 10.49 5.11
N TYR A 84 12.27 10.36 5.28
CA TYR A 84 12.94 9.06 5.27
C TYR A 84 12.60 8.23 6.50
N GLN A 85 12.43 8.87 7.66
CA GLN A 85 12.01 8.21 8.90
C GLN A 85 10.59 7.68 8.79
N ASP A 86 9.67 8.49 8.25
CA ASP A 86 8.27 8.10 8.05
C ASP A 86 8.17 6.89 7.12
N TRP A 87 8.85 6.92 5.97
CA TRP A 87 8.82 5.80 5.02
C TRP A 87 9.56 4.56 5.54
N LEU A 88 10.58 4.71 6.38
CA LEU A 88 11.22 3.57 7.04
C LEU A 88 10.28 2.92 8.07
N GLN A 89 9.51 3.72 8.79
CA GLN A 89 8.46 3.21 9.69
C GLN A 89 7.41 2.43 8.87
N VAL A 90 6.89 3.00 7.78
CA VAL A 90 5.95 2.32 6.89
C VAL A 90 6.52 0.98 6.43
N ALA A 91 7.75 0.94 5.91
CA ALA A 91 8.38 -0.31 5.47
C ALA A 91 8.45 -1.37 6.58
N GLY A 92 8.70 -0.96 7.83
CA GLY A 92 8.72 -1.85 9.00
C GLY A 92 7.33 -2.40 9.34
N GLU A 93 6.31 -1.55 9.31
CA GLU A 93 4.92 -1.94 9.59
C GLU A 93 4.37 -2.85 8.48
N GLU A 94 4.66 -2.56 7.21
CA GLU A 94 4.30 -3.43 6.08
C GLU A 94 4.98 -4.81 6.15
N GLY A 95 6.25 -4.84 6.60
CA GLY A 95 6.95 -6.10 6.88
C GLY A 95 6.25 -6.94 7.96
N LYS A 96 5.73 -6.29 9.00
CA LYS A 96 4.91 -6.94 10.03
C LYS A 96 3.59 -7.46 9.45
N HIS A 97 2.88 -6.66 8.66
CA HIS A 97 1.63 -7.04 8.00
C HIS A 97 1.83 -8.29 7.14
N PHE A 98 2.85 -8.27 6.29
CA PHE A 98 3.21 -9.41 5.46
C PHE A 98 3.46 -10.68 6.28
N LEU A 99 4.21 -10.59 7.38
CA LEU A 99 4.50 -11.73 8.23
C LEU A 99 3.25 -12.27 8.93
N LEU A 100 2.37 -11.41 9.44
CA LEU A 100 1.09 -11.83 10.05
C LEU A 100 0.24 -12.64 9.05
N ILE A 101 0.15 -12.18 7.81
CA ILE A 101 -0.61 -12.89 6.78
C ILE A 101 0.08 -14.18 6.37
N ARG A 102 1.40 -14.16 6.23
CA ARG A 102 2.18 -15.35 5.88
C ARG A 102 2.05 -16.44 6.95
N ASP A 103 2.12 -16.09 8.23
CA ASP A 103 1.94 -17.02 9.35
C ASP A 103 0.53 -17.63 9.32
N TRP A 104 -0.48 -16.84 8.98
CA TRP A 104 -1.84 -17.33 8.77
C TRP A 104 -1.90 -18.32 7.59
N LEU A 105 -1.26 -18.04 6.45
CA LEU A 105 -1.18 -18.93 5.29
C LEU A 105 -0.50 -20.24 5.65
N LEU A 106 0.62 -20.20 6.38
CA LEU A 106 1.33 -21.40 6.85
C LEU A 106 0.47 -22.26 7.75
N ALA A 107 -0.37 -21.68 8.62
CA ALA A 107 -1.34 -22.41 9.42
C ALA A 107 -2.42 -23.12 8.56
N GLN A 108 -2.66 -22.64 7.34
CA GLN A 108 -3.52 -23.29 6.36
C GLN A 108 -2.75 -24.19 5.38
N GLN A 109 -1.47 -24.53 5.67
CA GLN A 109 -0.60 -25.38 4.85
C GLN A 109 -0.26 -24.79 3.47
N HIS A 110 -0.25 -23.46 3.36
CA HIS A 110 0.15 -22.69 2.18
C HIS A 110 1.22 -21.67 2.54
N ASP A 111 1.97 -21.19 1.55
CA ASP A 111 2.93 -20.10 1.75
C ASP A 111 2.74 -19.03 0.69
N TYR A 112 3.35 -17.87 0.93
CA TYR A 112 3.45 -16.80 -0.06
C TYR A 112 4.19 -17.30 -1.29
N GLY A 113 3.59 -17.12 -2.45
CA GLY A 113 4.09 -17.60 -3.73
C GLY A 113 3.34 -18.80 -4.30
N ASP A 114 2.43 -19.43 -3.54
CA ASP A 114 1.68 -20.61 -4.00
C ASP A 114 0.59 -20.26 -5.03
N PHE A 115 0.12 -19.02 -5.05
CA PHE A 115 -0.89 -18.57 -6.00
C PHE A 115 -0.36 -17.43 -6.87
N PRO A 116 -0.87 -17.25 -8.10
CA PRO A 116 -0.50 -16.11 -8.93
C PRO A 116 -0.97 -14.79 -8.32
N ALA A 117 -0.23 -13.72 -8.63
CA ALA A 117 -0.51 -12.36 -8.19
C ALA A 117 -0.44 -11.37 -9.35
N HIS A 118 -0.69 -10.07 -9.10
CA HIS A 118 -0.60 -9.03 -10.12
C HIS A 118 0.18 -7.80 -9.62
N GLN A 119 0.86 -7.11 -10.53
CA GLN A 119 1.74 -5.97 -10.22
C GLN A 119 1.04 -4.60 -10.18
N GLY A 120 -0.28 -4.54 -9.95
CA GLY A 120 -1.03 -3.28 -10.11
C GLY A 120 -0.50 -2.11 -9.25
N LEU A 121 -0.07 -2.38 -8.02
CA LEU A 121 0.51 -1.37 -7.14
C LEU A 121 1.89 -0.92 -7.64
N TRP A 122 2.78 -1.88 -7.96
CA TRP A 122 4.13 -1.57 -8.44
C TRP A 122 4.15 -0.84 -9.78
N THR A 123 3.23 -1.15 -10.70
CA THR A 123 3.11 -0.45 -11.98
C THR A 123 2.94 1.07 -11.79
N MET A 124 2.19 1.53 -10.77
CA MET A 124 2.07 2.96 -10.51
C MET A 124 3.38 3.54 -9.94
N CYS A 125 4.12 2.77 -9.14
CA CYS A 125 5.45 3.17 -8.68
C CYS A 125 6.43 3.38 -9.85
N GLU A 126 6.42 2.49 -10.84
CA GLU A 126 7.22 2.63 -12.07
C GLU A 126 6.81 3.87 -12.87
N LYS A 127 5.51 4.06 -13.10
CA LYS A 127 4.99 5.24 -13.81
C LYS A 127 5.42 6.55 -13.14
N THR A 128 5.49 6.60 -11.82
CA THR A 128 5.82 7.79 -11.02
C THR A 128 7.29 7.85 -10.57
N ALA A 129 8.16 7.01 -11.12
CA ALA A 129 9.55 6.88 -10.67
C ALA A 129 10.38 8.17 -10.73
N HIS A 130 10.01 9.13 -11.58
CA HIS A 130 10.72 10.39 -11.82
C HIS A 130 9.97 11.62 -11.26
N ASP A 131 8.87 11.42 -10.54
CA ASP A 131 8.00 12.49 -10.05
C ASP A 131 7.53 12.16 -8.63
N ILE A 132 8.21 12.70 -7.61
CA ILE A 132 7.89 12.48 -6.21
C ILE A 132 6.48 12.96 -5.86
N THR A 133 6.02 14.07 -6.45
CA THR A 133 4.68 14.61 -6.16
C THR A 133 3.61 13.67 -6.70
N ALA A 134 3.80 13.15 -7.92
CA ALA A 134 2.93 12.12 -8.47
C ALA A 134 2.99 10.81 -7.65
N ARG A 135 4.17 10.40 -7.17
CA ARG A 135 4.33 9.23 -6.31
C ARG A 135 3.48 9.36 -5.05
N MET A 136 3.58 10.47 -4.33
CA MET A 136 2.82 10.70 -3.10
C MET A 136 1.31 10.82 -3.35
N ALA A 137 0.93 11.45 -4.46
CA ALA A 137 -0.48 11.58 -4.85
C ALA A 137 -1.13 10.25 -5.23
N LEU A 138 -0.44 9.42 -6.02
CA LEU A 138 -1.08 8.31 -6.72
C LEU A 138 -0.81 6.95 -6.08
N VAL A 139 0.23 6.80 -5.29
CA VAL A 139 0.51 5.53 -4.61
C VAL A 139 -0.12 5.53 -3.21
N PRO A 140 0.41 6.19 -2.16
CA PRO A 140 -0.19 6.10 -0.83
C PRO A 140 -1.58 6.76 -0.77
N ARG A 141 -1.72 7.98 -1.28
CA ARG A 141 -2.98 8.73 -1.19
C ARG A 141 -4.12 8.13 -2.03
N THR A 142 -3.83 7.39 -3.12
CA THR A 142 -4.85 6.82 -4.01
C THR A 142 -4.95 5.31 -3.87
N LEU A 143 -3.85 4.58 -4.11
CA LEU A 143 -3.91 3.12 -4.18
C LEU A 143 -3.97 2.46 -2.80
N GLU A 144 -3.16 2.91 -1.82
CA GLU A 144 -3.21 2.39 -0.45
C GLU A 144 -4.49 2.87 0.26
N ALA A 145 -4.90 4.12 0.06
CA ALA A 145 -6.15 4.61 0.61
C ALA A 145 -7.39 3.79 0.18
N ARG A 146 -7.31 3.05 -0.93
CA ARG A 146 -8.32 2.06 -1.31
C ARG A 146 -8.42 0.92 -0.30
N GLY A 147 -7.32 0.57 0.36
CA GLY A 147 -7.32 -0.41 1.46
C GLY A 147 -8.25 -0.01 2.59
N LEU A 148 -8.28 1.29 2.95
CA LEU A 148 -9.19 1.82 3.97
C LEU A 148 -10.67 1.53 3.66
N ASP A 149 -11.05 1.55 2.37
CA ASP A 149 -12.43 1.36 1.92
C ASP A 149 -12.80 -0.12 1.78
N VAL A 150 -11.87 -0.94 1.28
CA VAL A 150 -12.14 -2.33 0.89
C VAL A 150 -12.01 -3.28 2.07
N THR A 151 -11.10 -3.03 3.00
CA THR A 151 -10.84 -3.92 4.14
C THR A 151 -12.08 -4.16 5.01
N PRO A 152 -12.90 -3.17 5.38
CA PRO A 152 -14.14 -3.42 6.13
C PRO A 152 -15.12 -4.34 5.40
N GLN A 153 -15.19 -4.25 4.08
CA GLN A 153 -16.05 -5.10 3.26
C GLN A 153 -15.54 -6.55 3.21
N ILE A 154 -14.22 -6.73 3.13
CA ILE A 154 -13.57 -8.05 3.22
C ILE A 154 -13.84 -8.66 4.58
N GLN A 155 -13.63 -7.92 5.66
CA GLN A 155 -13.88 -8.35 7.03
C GLN A 155 -15.35 -8.77 7.24
N ALA A 156 -16.30 -8.03 6.69
CA ALA A 156 -17.73 -8.38 6.77
C ALA A 156 -18.01 -9.76 6.13
N LYS A 157 -17.41 -10.04 4.97
CA LYS A 157 -17.53 -11.34 4.30
C LYS A 157 -16.86 -12.48 5.07
N LEU A 158 -15.71 -12.22 5.68
CA LEU A 158 -15.02 -13.19 6.53
C LEU A 158 -15.80 -13.50 7.79
N ARG A 159 -16.40 -12.49 8.44
CA ARG A 159 -17.27 -12.68 9.60
C ARG A 159 -18.50 -13.53 9.24
N GLN A 160 -19.07 -13.37 8.05
CA GLN A 160 -20.19 -14.20 7.56
C GLN A 160 -19.80 -15.67 7.37
N ALA A 161 -18.53 -15.97 7.04
CA ALA A 161 -18.05 -17.35 6.96
C ALA A 161 -18.04 -18.05 8.33
N GLY A 162 -17.81 -17.31 9.43
CA GLY A 162 -18.01 -17.75 10.80
C GLY A 162 -17.05 -18.85 11.29
N THR A 163 -16.01 -19.17 10.53
CA THR A 163 -15.03 -20.22 10.84
C THR A 163 -13.83 -19.68 11.62
N PRO A 164 -13.12 -20.50 12.42
CA PRO A 164 -11.97 -20.04 13.20
C PRO A 164 -10.88 -19.37 12.37
N ASP A 165 -10.57 -19.90 11.19
CA ASP A 165 -9.60 -19.33 10.27
C ASP A 165 -10.06 -17.98 9.70
N ALA A 166 -11.36 -17.81 9.44
CA ALA A 166 -11.92 -16.54 9.00
C ALA A 166 -11.85 -15.47 10.10
N TRP A 167 -12.11 -15.84 11.35
CA TRP A 167 -11.98 -14.91 12.48
C TRP A 167 -10.51 -14.49 12.71
N ALA A 168 -9.57 -15.43 12.63
CA ALA A 168 -8.14 -15.11 12.70
C ALA A 168 -7.71 -14.14 11.57
N ALA A 169 -8.22 -14.33 10.35
CA ALA A 169 -7.99 -13.39 9.24
C ALA A 169 -8.60 -12.00 9.53
N VAL A 170 -9.77 -11.90 10.15
CA VAL A 170 -10.37 -10.62 10.55
C VAL A 170 -9.47 -9.89 11.56
N GLU A 171 -8.94 -10.58 12.57
CA GLU A 171 -8.04 -9.97 13.56
C GLU A 171 -6.76 -9.39 12.92
N ILE A 172 -6.20 -10.10 11.94
CA ILE A 172 -5.04 -9.59 11.18
C ILE A 172 -5.43 -8.34 10.40
N LEU A 173 -6.55 -8.37 9.69
CA LEU A 173 -7.02 -7.23 8.92
C LEU A 173 -7.43 -6.04 9.80
N ASP A 174 -7.81 -6.25 11.07
CA ASP A 174 -8.04 -5.17 12.04
C ASP A 174 -6.72 -4.47 12.41
N VAL A 175 -5.62 -5.21 12.54
CA VAL A 175 -4.28 -4.63 12.74
C VAL A 175 -3.87 -3.80 11.53
N ILE A 176 -3.95 -4.40 10.34
CA ILE A 176 -3.57 -3.75 9.08
C ILE A 176 -4.38 -2.46 8.87
N LEU A 177 -5.70 -2.52 8.92
CA LEU A 177 -6.56 -1.35 8.71
C LEU A 177 -6.24 -0.18 9.66
N ARG A 178 -5.94 -0.49 10.92
CA ARG A 178 -5.59 0.53 11.91
C ARG A 178 -4.27 1.24 11.57
N GLU A 179 -3.27 0.51 11.11
CA GLU A 179 -1.94 1.04 10.79
C GLU A 179 -1.93 1.72 9.41
N GLU A 180 -2.70 1.21 8.45
CA GLU A 180 -2.89 1.80 7.13
C GLU A 180 -3.41 3.25 7.16
N VAL A 181 -4.20 3.61 8.18
CA VAL A 181 -4.60 5.02 8.39
C VAL A 181 -3.36 5.91 8.55
N GLY A 182 -2.33 5.43 9.27
CA GLY A 182 -1.06 6.12 9.44
C GLY A 182 -0.25 6.22 8.13
N HIS A 183 -0.18 5.15 7.36
CA HIS A 183 0.54 5.11 6.08
C HIS A 183 -0.06 6.09 5.07
N VAL A 184 -1.37 6.08 4.95
CA VAL A 184 -2.09 7.04 4.09
C VAL A 184 -1.94 8.49 4.59
N ALA A 185 -1.93 8.71 5.92
CA ALA A 185 -1.67 10.03 6.51
C ALA A 185 -0.28 10.55 6.16
N ILE A 186 0.75 9.69 6.20
CA ILE A 186 2.11 10.01 5.76
C ILE A 186 2.11 10.41 4.29
N GLY A 187 1.46 9.65 3.43
CA GLY A 187 1.31 9.98 2.01
C GLY A 187 0.63 11.33 1.77
N ASN A 188 -0.48 11.60 2.49
CA ASN A 188 -1.19 12.88 2.44
C ASN A 188 -0.33 14.06 2.93
N HIS A 189 0.41 13.86 4.02
CA HIS A 189 1.32 14.87 4.56
C HIS A 189 2.37 15.27 3.53
N TRP A 190 3.09 14.30 2.97
CA TRP A 190 4.18 14.56 2.02
C TRP A 190 3.67 15.07 0.68
N TYR A 191 2.50 14.64 0.23
CA TYR A 191 1.86 15.24 -0.94
C TYR A 191 1.59 16.74 -0.75
N ARG A 192 0.97 17.13 0.37
CA ARG A 192 0.68 18.53 0.66
C ARG A 192 1.94 19.35 0.87
N PHE A 193 2.94 18.80 1.55
CA PHE A 193 4.25 19.42 1.70
C PHE A 193 4.86 19.76 0.33
N LEU A 194 4.82 18.83 -0.61
CA LEU A 194 5.34 19.02 -1.95
C LEU A 194 4.53 20.06 -2.75
N CYS A 195 3.22 20.04 -2.63
CA CYS A 195 2.36 21.07 -3.23
C CYS A 195 2.69 22.46 -2.69
N GLN A 196 2.81 22.59 -1.38
CA GLN A 196 3.16 23.86 -0.74
C GLN A 196 4.55 24.35 -1.15
N ARG A 197 5.55 23.45 -1.16
CA ARG A 197 6.92 23.76 -1.57
C ARG A 197 7.03 24.29 -3.00
N ASN A 198 6.13 23.85 -3.89
CA ASN A 198 6.12 24.19 -5.30
C ASN A 198 4.99 25.15 -5.71
N ASP A 199 4.31 25.77 -4.75
CA ASP A 199 3.20 26.72 -4.96
C ASP A 199 2.08 26.16 -5.85
N MET A 200 1.69 24.89 -5.57
CA MET A 200 0.65 24.17 -6.30
C MET A 200 -0.61 24.00 -5.45
N ASP A 201 -1.78 24.18 -6.03
CA ASP A 201 -3.05 23.83 -5.38
C ASP A 201 -3.21 22.30 -5.34
N PRO A 202 -3.36 21.69 -4.14
CA PRO A 202 -3.37 20.23 -4.01
C PRO A 202 -4.50 19.55 -4.78
N GLN A 203 -5.70 20.15 -4.86
CA GLN A 203 -6.85 19.51 -5.48
C GLN A 203 -6.75 19.50 -7.00
N SER A 204 -6.46 20.64 -7.61
CA SER A 204 -6.31 20.76 -9.06
C SER A 204 -5.08 19.97 -9.55
N HIS A 205 -3.98 20.01 -8.77
CA HIS A 205 -2.79 19.25 -9.11
C HIS A 205 -3.01 17.73 -9.04
N TYR A 206 -3.72 17.24 -8.01
CA TYR A 206 -4.11 15.83 -7.91
C TYR A 206 -4.92 15.38 -9.15
N THR A 207 -5.90 16.18 -9.55
CA THR A 207 -6.74 15.89 -10.72
C THR A 207 -5.90 15.79 -12.00
N ALA A 208 -4.95 16.72 -12.19
CA ALA A 208 -4.03 16.71 -13.33
C ALA A 208 -3.12 15.47 -13.32
N LEU A 209 -2.57 15.10 -12.16
CA LEU A 209 -1.73 13.91 -12.01
C LEU A 209 -2.52 12.62 -12.26
N ALA A 210 -3.73 12.51 -11.69
CA ALA A 210 -4.58 11.33 -11.89
C ALA A 210 -4.90 11.11 -13.37
N LEU A 211 -5.16 12.19 -14.11
CA LEU A 211 -5.37 12.13 -15.57
C LEU A 211 -4.09 11.77 -16.32
N LYS A 212 -2.98 12.46 -16.03
CA LYS A 212 -1.68 12.26 -16.70
C LYS A 212 -1.17 10.83 -16.59
N TYR A 213 -1.31 10.22 -15.43
CA TYR A 213 -0.79 8.87 -15.14
C TYR A 213 -1.86 7.77 -15.27
N GLU A 214 -3.06 8.11 -15.72
CA GLU A 214 -4.19 7.17 -15.86
C GLU A 214 -4.48 6.41 -14.56
N ALA A 215 -4.49 7.14 -13.43
CA ALA A 215 -4.73 6.54 -12.14
C ALA A 215 -6.16 5.98 -12.05
N PRO A 216 -6.36 4.82 -11.40
CA PRO A 216 -7.68 4.27 -11.23
C PRO A 216 -8.54 5.22 -10.36
N ARG A 217 -9.77 5.46 -10.81
CA ARG A 217 -10.72 6.25 -10.02
C ARG A 217 -11.12 5.50 -8.76
N PRO A 218 -11.04 6.15 -7.58
CA PRO A 218 -11.64 5.59 -6.37
C PRO A 218 -13.14 5.34 -6.58
N ARG A 219 -13.66 4.30 -5.94
CA ARG A 219 -15.07 3.91 -6.07
C ARG A 219 -15.70 3.70 -4.71
N PRO A 220 -16.93 4.20 -4.48
CA PRO A 220 -17.65 3.98 -3.23
C PRO A 220 -17.96 2.47 -3.01
N PRO A 221 -18.31 2.05 -1.78
CA PRO A 221 -18.44 2.92 -0.60
C PRO A 221 -17.09 3.33 -0.02
N PHE A 222 -16.99 4.56 0.48
CA PHE A 222 -15.79 5.09 1.13
C PHE A 222 -15.89 4.94 2.66
N ASN A 223 -14.77 4.59 3.30
CA ASN A 223 -14.62 4.65 4.74
C ASN A 223 -14.23 6.08 5.14
N THR A 224 -15.24 6.98 5.16
CA THR A 224 -15.03 8.41 5.42
C THR A 224 -14.31 8.66 6.75
N GLN A 225 -14.63 7.90 7.80
CA GLN A 225 -13.97 8.01 9.09
C GLN A 225 -12.47 7.71 9.02
N ALA A 226 -12.09 6.60 8.39
CA ALA A 226 -10.67 6.25 8.24
C ALA A 226 -9.94 7.24 7.33
N ARG A 227 -10.59 7.70 6.26
CA ARG A 227 -10.02 8.72 5.36
C ARG A 227 -9.83 10.07 6.07
N GLN A 228 -10.80 10.53 6.87
CA GLN A 228 -10.64 11.72 7.70
C GLN A 228 -9.49 11.57 8.70
N ALA A 229 -9.40 10.43 9.39
CA ALA A 229 -8.29 10.13 10.29
C ALA A 229 -6.93 10.10 9.56
N ALA A 230 -6.91 9.68 8.29
CA ALA A 230 -5.75 9.75 7.39
C ALA A 230 -5.51 11.16 6.81
N GLY A 231 -6.29 12.16 7.24
CA GLY A 231 -6.08 13.57 6.90
C GLY A 231 -6.73 14.03 5.59
N PHE A 232 -7.68 13.31 4.99
CA PHE A 232 -8.50 13.86 3.92
C PHE A 232 -9.44 14.94 4.49
N THR A 233 -9.58 16.05 3.77
CA THR A 233 -10.53 17.10 4.14
C THR A 233 -11.96 16.76 3.71
N ASP A 234 -12.96 17.44 4.29
CA ASP A 234 -14.36 17.22 3.92
C ASP A 234 -14.62 17.58 2.45
N GLU A 235 -13.91 18.61 1.92
CA GLU A 235 -13.99 18.99 0.51
C GLU A 235 -13.41 17.91 -0.40
N GLU A 236 -12.29 17.29 -0.02
CA GLU A 236 -11.68 16.19 -0.76
C GLU A 236 -12.59 14.95 -0.76
N LEU A 237 -13.25 14.65 0.36
CA LEU A 237 -14.20 13.55 0.46
C LEU A 237 -15.46 13.79 -0.37
N ALA A 238 -16.00 15.00 -0.30
CA ALA A 238 -17.14 15.40 -1.13
C ALA A 238 -16.83 15.32 -2.63
N TRP A 239 -15.59 15.71 -3.01
CA TRP A 239 -15.12 15.58 -4.38
C TRP A 239 -15.05 14.11 -4.84
N LEU A 240 -14.53 13.21 -3.98
CA LEU A 240 -14.46 11.77 -4.27
C LEU A 240 -15.84 11.14 -4.49
N GLU A 241 -16.86 11.59 -3.78
CA GLU A 241 -18.23 11.08 -3.93
C GLU A 241 -18.91 11.51 -5.24
N GLN A 242 -18.44 12.62 -5.84
CA GLN A 242 -19.03 13.21 -7.05
C GLN A 242 -18.34 12.75 -8.35
N HIS A 243 -17.13 12.22 -8.27
CA HIS A 243 -16.28 11.89 -9.42
C HIS A 243 -15.82 10.45 -9.44
#